data_5932cd3e938724f30da99e6451d981f6
#
_entry.id   5932cd3e938724f30da99e6451d981f6
#
_cell.length_a   1.000
_cell.length_b   1.000
_cell.length_c   1.000
_cell.angle_alpha   90.00
_cell.angle_beta   90.00
_cell.angle_gamma   90.00
#
_symmetry.space_group_name_H-M   'P 1'
#
loop_
_entity.id
_entity.type
_entity.pdbx_description
1 polymer ?
#
loop_
_entity_poly.entity_id
_entity_poly.type
_entity_poly.pdbx_seq_one_letter_code
_entity_poly.pdbx_strand_id
1 'polypeptide(L)'
;MAEDELSSEAQMAVNRLKWDERVPIHIADRTGIYDVPGFLRGNDTLKSIEDSEIGDVSGRRIAHLQCHFGLDSLSLARRGATVTGLDFSQEAVTAAKGLAEQTGLGAEFVCGNVYDAVEHLGPAGFDMVYVSWGAIIWLPDIARWAAVASRLLVPGGRLYLADLHPALAQLEEEDGKLVFTYPRRSHGSREALKFHEDQSYAGNGAVLGNKQHFEWIHPLSDIVTALHEGGLRLDFLHEHDMLPWPGLPSMVPAPDGMYRFPDQMIAPPVAFSLGATARS
;
A
#
# COMPACT_ATOMS: atom_id res chain seq x y z
N MET A 1 -10.22 34.98 3.18
CA MET A 1 -10.67 34.29 1.97
C MET A 1 -10.57 32.82 2.31
N ALA A 2 -11.67 32.06 2.24
CA ALA A 2 -11.58 30.60 2.38
C ALA A 2 -10.70 30.14 1.20
N GLU A 3 -9.58 29.46 1.49
CA GLU A 3 -8.87 28.70 0.46
C GLU A 3 -9.91 27.77 -0.15
N ASP A 4 -10.08 27.79 -1.47
CA ASP A 4 -10.95 26.85 -2.18
C ASP A 4 -10.49 25.44 -1.82
N GLU A 5 -11.31 24.73 -1.07
CA GLU A 5 -11.00 23.38 -0.56
C GLU A 5 -10.95 22.42 -1.76
N LEU A 6 -9.80 21.81 -2.00
CA LEU A 6 -9.62 20.89 -3.12
C LEU A 6 -10.60 19.71 -2.99
N SER A 7 -11.22 19.31 -4.09
CA SER A 7 -11.98 18.04 -4.13
C SER A 7 -11.08 16.84 -3.86
N SER A 8 -11.65 15.72 -3.43
CA SER A 8 -10.88 14.46 -3.24
C SER A 8 -10.12 14.05 -4.50
N GLU A 9 -10.70 14.27 -5.68
CA GLU A 9 -10.06 13.99 -6.96
C GLU A 9 -8.83 14.89 -7.19
N ALA A 10 -8.94 16.18 -6.88
CA ALA A 10 -7.81 17.11 -6.97
C ALA A 10 -6.71 16.78 -5.95
N GLN A 11 -7.07 16.38 -4.74
CA GLN A 11 -6.15 15.92 -3.70
C GLN A 11 -5.39 14.65 -4.14
N MET A 12 -6.09 13.68 -4.73
CA MET A 12 -5.48 12.49 -5.33
C MET A 12 -4.56 12.83 -6.51
N ALA A 13 -4.90 13.83 -7.31
CA ALA A 13 -4.03 14.31 -8.40
C ALA A 13 -2.72 14.91 -7.86
N VAL A 14 -2.76 15.65 -6.74
CA VAL A 14 -1.56 16.12 -6.03
C VAL A 14 -0.72 14.93 -5.55
N ASN A 15 -1.34 13.94 -4.93
CA ASN A 15 -0.67 12.72 -4.48
C ASN A 15 0.02 11.99 -5.65
N ARG A 16 -0.65 11.89 -6.80
CA ARG A 16 -0.08 11.26 -7.99
C ARG A 16 1.21 11.94 -8.44
N LEU A 17 1.23 13.28 -8.53
CA LEU A 17 2.44 14.02 -8.92
C LEU A 17 3.61 13.76 -7.97
N LYS A 18 3.35 13.66 -6.68
CA LYS A 18 4.36 13.31 -5.68
C LYS A 18 4.87 11.87 -5.86
N TRP A 19 3.98 10.92 -6.14
CA TRP A 19 4.35 9.54 -6.39
C TRP A 19 5.12 9.36 -7.70
N ASP A 20 4.72 10.05 -8.78
CA ASP A 20 5.49 10.08 -10.02
C ASP A 20 6.96 10.50 -9.78
N GLU A 21 7.17 11.54 -8.95
CA GLU A 21 8.51 12.03 -8.62
C GLU A 21 9.30 11.06 -7.72
N ARG A 22 8.63 10.33 -6.84
CA ARG A 22 9.25 9.34 -5.93
C ARG A 22 9.80 8.11 -6.66
N VAL A 23 9.19 7.70 -7.76
CA VAL A 23 9.55 6.45 -8.48
C VAL A 23 11.04 6.36 -8.80
N PRO A 24 11.70 7.31 -9.51
CA PRO A 24 13.12 7.21 -9.81
C PRO A 24 13.99 7.24 -8.54
N ILE A 25 13.55 7.93 -7.48
CA ILE A 25 14.24 7.97 -6.18
C ILE A 25 14.19 6.59 -5.51
N HIS A 26 13.04 5.94 -5.52
CA HIS A 26 12.84 4.63 -4.93
C HIS A 26 13.56 3.52 -5.70
N ILE A 27 13.60 3.58 -7.04
CA ILE A 27 14.38 2.64 -7.86
C ILE A 27 15.87 2.77 -7.57
N ALA A 28 16.36 3.99 -7.34
CA ALA A 28 17.75 4.27 -7.00
C ALA A 28 18.05 4.10 -5.50
N ASP A 29 17.10 3.61 -4.71
CA ASP A 29 17.24 3.49 -3.26
C ASP A 29 18.45 2.65 -2.86
N ARG A 30 19.14 3.13 -1.83
CA ARG A 30 20.28 2.45 -1.20
C ARG A 30 20.09 2.28 0.30
N THR A 31 18.93 2.64 0.83
CA THR A 31 18.59 2.43 2.24
C THR A 31 18.22 0.97 2.51
N GLY A 32 17.83 0.24 1.47
CA GLY A 32 17.41 -1.17 1.54
C GLY A 32 15.90 -1.36 1.72
N ILE A 33 15.11 -0.28 1.71
CA ILE A 33 13.64 -0.35 1.69
C ILE A 33 13.19 -0.95 0.36
N TYR A 34 13.77 -0.46 -0.74
CA TYR A 34 13.55 -0.97 -2.10
C TYR A 34 14.85 -1.56 -2.65
N ASP A 35 15.14 -2.83 -2.34
CA ASP A 35 16.35 -3.52 -2.85
C ASP A 35 16.17 -4.00 -4.31
N VAL A 36 16.03 -3.06 -5.24
CA VAL A 36 15.93 -3.37 -6.68
C VAL A 36 17.12 -4.22 -7.16
N PRO A 37 18.39 -3.90 -6.80
CA PRO A 37 19.50 -4.77 -7.18
C PRO A 37 19.41 -6.19 -6.65
N GLY A 38 18.93 -6.37 -5.41
CA GLY A 38 18.71 -7.70 -4.82
C GLY A 38 17.60 -8.44 -5.54
N PHE A 39 16.49 -7.75 -5.83
CA PHE A 39 15.39 -8.32 -6.61
C PHE A 39 15.84 -8.82 -7.98
N LEU A 40 16.65 -8.03 -8.71
CA LEU A 40 17.21 -8.44 -10.01
C LEU A 40 18.15 -9.65 -9.91
N ARG A 41 18.81 -9.86 -8.76
CA ARG A 41 19.60 -11.07 -8.49
C ARG A 41 18.77 -12.30 -8.09
N GLY A 42 17.46 -12.14 -7.91
CA GLY A 42 16.54 -13.23 -7.58
C GLY A 42 15.97 -13.18 -6.17
N ASN A 43 16.29 -12.16 -5.36
CA ASN A 43 15.66 -12.01 -4.03
C ASN A 43 14.17 -11.78 -4.16
N ASP A 44 13.42 -12.25 -3.18
CA ASP A 44 12.01 -11.92 -3.01
C ASP A 44 11.86 -10.61 -2.24
N THR A 45 10.73 -9.91 -2.42
CA THR A 45 10.43 -8.65 -1.73
C THR A 45 9.31 -8.79 -0.71
N LEU A 46 8.51 -9.86 -0.80
CA LEU A 46 7.47 -10.13 0.18
C LEU A 46 8.09 -10.37 1.56
N LYS A 47 7.43 -9.86 2.59
CA LYS A 47 7.89 -10.02 3.98
C LYS A 47 7.34 -11.28 4.60
N SER A 48 7.90 -11.68 5.73
CA SER A 48 7.47 -12.88 6.48
C SER A 48 5.99 -12.86 6.88
N ILE A 49 5.40 -11.67 7.06
CA ILE A 49 3.97 -11.52 7.32
C ILE A 49 3.18 -12.05 6.13
N GLU A 50 3.43 -11.53 4.93
CA GLU A 50 2.72 -11.96 3.72
C GLU A 50 2.99 -13.45 3.43
N ASP A 51 4.25 -13.89 3.56
CA ASP A 51 4.63 -15.27 3.32
C ASP A 51 3.83 -16.28 4.16
N SER A 52 3.55 -15.92 5.42
CA SER A 52 2.81 -16.80 6.32
C SER A 52 1.31 -16.83 6.05
N GLU A 53 0.76 -15.83 5.34
CA GLU A 53 -0.68 -15.59 5.26
C GLU A 53 -1.29 -15.76 3.87
N ILE A 54 -0.55 -15.42 2.78
CA ILE A 54 -1.09 -15.52 1.43
C ILE A 54 -1.24 -16.95 0.92
N GLY A 55 -0.42 -17.89 1.44
CA GLY A 55 -0.38 -19.29 1.01
C GLY A 55 0.20 -19.49 -0.39
N ASP A 56 -0.09 -20.62 -1.01
CA ASP A 56 0.37 -20.93 -2.37
C ASP A 56 -0.40 -20.10 -3.41
N VAL A 57 0.36 -19.30 -4.15
CA VAL A 57 -0.16 -18.42 -5.22
C VAL A 57 0.06 -19.00 -6.62
N SER A 58 0.70 -20.16 -6.75
CA SER A 58 0.98 -20.78 -8.03
C SER A 58 -0.30 -21.01 -8.85
N GLY A 59 -0.30 -20.56 -10.09
CA GLY A 59 -1.45 -20.64 -11.00
C GLY A 59 -2.62 -19.71 -10.66
N ARG A 60 -2.52 -18.88 -9.61
CA ARG A 60 -3.57 -17.91 -9.25
C ARG A 60 -3.49 -16.67 -10.13
N ARG A 61 -4.65 -16.12 -10.49
CA ARG A 61 -4.77 -14.79 -11.11
C ARG A 61 -4.88 -13.76 -10.01
N ILE A 62 -3.93 -12.83 -9.94
CA ILE A 62 -3.84 -11.84 -8.86
C ILE A 62 -3.94 -10.44 -9.44
N ALA A 63 -4.87 -9.63 -8.92
CA ALA A 63 -4.85 -8.20 -9.10
C ALA A 63 -4.09 -7.55 -7.93
N HIS A 64 -2.95 -6.93 -8.21
CA HIS A 64 -2.22 -6.14 -7.21
C HIS A 64 -2.61 -4.67 -7.37
N LEU A 65 -3.42 -4.16 -6.44
CA LEU A 65 -3.87 -2.76 -6.46
C LEU A 65 -2.84 -1.86 -5.78
N GLN A 66 -2.62 -0.67 -6.36
CA GLN A 66 -1.66 0.32 -5.87
C GLN A 66 -0.24 -0.27 -5.79
N CYS A 67 0.16 -0.95 -6.89
CA CYS A 67 1.33 -1.81 -6.94
C CYS A 67 2.68 -1.07 -7.02
N HIS A 68 2.68 0.27 -7.04
CA HIS A 68 3.88 1.09 -7.24
C HIS A 68 4.65 0.63 -8.49
N PHE A 69 5.98 0.54 -8.42
CA PHE A 69 6.78 0.01 -9.55
C PHE A 69 6.95 -1.52 -9.55
N GLY A 70 6.04 -2.25 -8.89
CA GLY A 70 5.73 -3.65 -9.16
C GLY A 70 6.66 -4.70 -8.56
N LEU A 71 7.53 -4.41 -7.60
CA LEU A 71 8.44 -5.41 -7.02
C LEU A 71 7.68 -6.60 -6.42
N ASP A 72 6.65 -6.36 -5.62
CA ASP A 72 5.84 -7.43 -5.01
C ASP A 72 5.00 -8.15 -6.06
N SER A 73 4.48 -7.42 -7.07
CA SER A 73 3.81 -8.05 -8.22
C SER A 73 4.72 -9.05 -8.93
N LEU A 74 5.97 -8.67 -9.16
CA LEU A 74 6.95 -9.52 -9.82
C LEU A 74 7.44 -10.65 -8.91
N SER A 75 7.48 -10.45 -7.60
CA SER A 75 7.75 -11.52 -6.62
C SER A 75 6.63 -12.56 -6.63
N LEU A 76 5.36 -12.14 -6.67
CA LEU A 76 4.21 -13.05 -6.83
C LEU A 76 4.26 -13.79 -8.17
N ALA A 77 4.62 -13.10 -9.27
CA ALA A 77 4.80 -13.75 -10.57
C ALA A 77 5.94 -14.78 -10.57
N ARG A 78 7.05 -14.51 -9.88
CA ARG A 78 8.16 -15.46 -9.69
C ARG A 78 7.72 -16.71 -8.93
N ARG A 79 6.73 -16.62 -8.07
CA ARG A 79 6.08 -17.72 -7.35
C ARG A 79 5.02 -18.46 -8.18
N GLY A 80 4.87 -18.12 -9.46
CA GLY A 80 3.97 -18.79 -10.41
C GLY A 80 2.57 -18.23 -10.54
N ALA A 81 2.29 -17.06 -9.96
CA ALA A 81 1.03 -16.37 -10.16
C ALA A 81 0.97 -15.67 -11.54
N THR A 82 -0.23 -15.50 -12.09
CA THR A 82 -0.51 -14.57 -13.18
C THR A 82 -0.94 -13.24 -12.57
N VAL A 83 -0.08 -12.23 -12.66
CA VAL A 83 -0.29 -10.96 -11.94
C VAL A 83 -0.61 -9.83 -12.89
N THR A 84 -1.63 -9.05 -12.54
CA THR A 84 -1.90 -7.73 -13.12
C THR A 84 -1.82 -6.68 -12.04
N GLY A 85 -0.82 -5.80 -12.12
CA GLY A 85 -0.64 -4.66 -11.23
C GLY A 85 -1.36 -3.43 -11.76
N LEU A 86 -1.98 -2.66 -10.86
CA LEU A 86 -2.59 -1.37 -11.17
C LEU A 86 -2.02 -0.31 -10.24
N ASP A 87 -1.57 0.80 -10.83
CA ASP A 87 -1.14 2.00 -10.09
C ASP A 87 -1.56 3.26 -10.82
N PHE A 88 -1.81 4.34 -10.09
CA PHE A 88 -2.21 5.63 -10.70
C PHE A 88 -1.02 6.42 -11.26
N SER A 89 0.21 6.09 -10.86
CA SER A 89 1.45 6.71 -11.33
C SER A 89 1.89 6.10 -12.67
N GLN A 90 1.94 6.92 -13.71
CA GLN A 90 2.45 6.50 -15.01
C GLN A 90 3.94 6.14 -14.95
N GLU A 91 4.71 6.85 -14.14
CA GLU A 91 6.13 6.57 -13.93
C GLU A 91 6.33 5.21 -13.26
N ALA A 92 5.50 4.89 -12.25
CA ALA A 92 5.54 3.60 -11.58
C ALA A 92 5.23 2.44 -12.54
N VAL A 93 4.17 2.56 -13.32
CA VAL A 93 3.79 1.56 -14.32
C VAL A 93 4.85 1.37 -15.39
N THR A 94 5.47 2.45 -15.85
CA THR A 94 6.57 2.40 -16.83
C THR A 94 7.78 1.66 -16.26
N ALA A 95 8.15 1.97 -15.03
CA ALA A 95 9.24 1.29 -14.33
C ALA A 95 8.94 -0.20 -14.07
N ALA A 96 7.71 -0.52 -13.65
CA ALA A 96 7.28 -1.90 -13.44
C ALA A 96 7.37 -2.75 -14.70
N LYS A 97 6.93 -2.22 -15.84
CA LYS A 97 7.07 -2.88 -17.17
C LYS A 97 8.54 -3.11 -17.51
N GLY A 98 9.40 -2.11 -17.30
CA GLY A 98 10.84 -2.25 -17.52
C GLY A 98 11.49 -3.32 -16.64
N LEU A 99 11.08 -3.46 -15.37
CA LEU A 99 11.53 -4.52 -14.47
C LEU A 99 11.03 -5.91 -14.91
N ALA A 100 9.77 -6.01 -15.37
CA ALA A 100 9.22 -7.25 -15.92
C ALA A 100 10.02 -7.72 -17.13
N GLU A 101 10.32 -6.81 -18.08
CA GLU A 101 11.17 -7.11 -19.24
C GLU A 101 12.57 -7.56 -18.86
N GLN A 102 13.23 -6.85 -17.91
CA GLN A 102 14.58 -7.19 -17.45
C GLN A 102 14.66 -8.56 -16.77
N THR A 103 13.60 -8.95 -16.07
CA THR A 103 13.55 -10.23 -15.33
C THR A 103 12.95 -11.37 -16.13
N GLY A 104 12.27 -11.09 -17.25
CA GLY A 104 11.52 -12.08 -18.02
C GLY A 104 10.28 -12.62 -17.29
N LEU A 105 9.83 -11.94 -16.22
CA LEU A 105 8.64 -12.33 -15.44
C LEU A 105 7.37 -11.85 -16.13
N GLY A 106 6.40 -12.76 -16.29
CA GLY A 106 5.11 -12.50 -16.95
C GLY A 106 4.12 -11.79 -16.04
N ALA A 107 4.26 -10.47 -15.85
CA ALA A 107 3.27 -9.64 -15.16
C ALA A 107 2.82 -8.49 -16.07
N GLU A 108 1.55 -8.14 -15.99
CA GLU A 108 0.98 -6.99 -16.69
C GLU A 108 0.83 -5.81 -15.74
N PHE A 109 0.99 -4.58 -16.26
CA PHE A 109 0.85 -3.36 -15.46
C PHE A 109 -0.01 -2.34 -16.19
N VAL A 110 -1.00 -1.80 -15.48
CA VAL A 110 -2.01 -0.87 -15.98
C VAL A 110 -1.95 0.43 -15.17
N CYS A 111 -1.90 1.57 -15.87
CA CYS A 111 -2.01 2.87 -15.23
C CYS A 111 -3.49 3.25 -15.07
N GLY A 112 -3.91 3.48 -13.82
CA GLY A 112 -5.29 3.83 -13.55
C GLY A 112 -5.55 4.11 -12.08
N ASN A 113 -6.63 4.85 -11.81
CA ASN A 113 -7.09 5.06 -10.44
C ASN A 113 -7.69 3.76 -9.89
N VAL A 114 -7.37 3.42 -8.65
CA VAL A 114 -7.89 2.22 -7.99
C VAL A 114 -9.42 2.16 -7.95
N TYR A 115 -10.08 3.31 -7.87
CA TYR A 115 -11.54 3.38 -7.91
C TYR A 115 -12.17 2.98 -9.24
N ASP A 116 -11.39 2.99 -10.31
CA ASP A 116 -11.81 2.62 -11.66
C ASP A 116 -11.19 1.28 -12.09
N ALA A 117 -10.60 0.53 -11.13
CA ALA A 117 -9.90 -0.72 -11.42
C ALA A 117 -10.78 -1.77 -12.13
N VAL A 118 -12.09 -1.82 -11.83
CA VAL A 118 -13.00 -2.75 -12.53
C VAL A 118 -13.15 -2.41 -14.01
N GLU A 119 -13.06 -1.13 -14.39
CA GLU A 119 -13.11 -0.71 -15.79
C GLU A 119 -11.81 -1.09 -16.53
N HIS A 120 -10.69 -1.01 -15.84
CA HIS A 120 -9.38 -1.32 -16.39
C HIS A 120 -9.07 -2.82 -16.46
N LEU A 121 -9.47 -3.58 -15.44
CA LEU A 121 -9.07 -4.98 -15.26
C LEU A 121 -10.19 -5.99 -15.53
N GLY A 122 -11.42 -5.52 -15.65
CA GLY A 122 -12.63 -6.36 -15.78
C GLY A 122 -13.14 -6.90 -14.44
N PRO A 123 -14.46 -7.17 -14.33
CA PRO A 123 -15.06 -7.74 -13.13
C PRO A 123 -14.80 -9.25 -13.04
N ALA A 124 -14.81 -9.79 -11.82
CA ALA A 124 -14.77 -11.22 -11.51
C ALA A 124 -13.66 -12.00 -12.27
N GLY A 125 -12.50 -11.35 -12.43
CA GLY A 125 -11.36 -11.90 -13.18
C GLY A 125 -10.29 -12.56 -12.32
N PHE A 126 -10.28 -12.33 -11.01
CA PHE A 126 -9.14 -12.64 -10.14
C PHE A 126 -9.50 -13.60 -9.01
N ASP A 127 -8.57 -14.51 -8.73
CA ASP A 127 -8.64 -15.45 -7.61
C ASP A 127 -8.19 -14.78 -6.31
N MET A 128 -7.36 -13.70 -6.43
CA MET A 128 -6.92 -12.88 -5.31
C MET A 128 -6.82 -11.42 -5.74
N VAL A 129 -7.24 -10.52 -4.86
CA VAL A 129 -6.84 -9.12 -4.83
C VAL A 129 -5.79 -8.98 -3.74
N TYR A 130 -4.62 -8.48 -4.10
CA TYR A 130 -3.48 -8.28 -3.20
C TYR A 130 -3.21 -6.79 -3.06
N VAL A 131 -3.01 -6.34 -1.83
CA VAL A 131 -2.69 -4.95 -1.50
C VAL A 131 -1.67 -4.94 -0.37
N SER A 132 -0.58 -4.21 -0.53
CA SER A 132 0.49 -4.16 0.46
C SER A 132 1.02 -2.76 0.70
N TRP A 133 1.27 -2.51 1.91
CA TRP A 133 2.12 -1.55 2.60
C TRP A 133 1.96 -0.07 2.21
N GLY A 134 1.18 0.64 3.01
CA GLY A 134 0.96 2.08 2.87
C GLY A 134 0.05 2.43 1.70
N ALA A 135 -0.93 1.57 1.38
CA ALA A 135 -1.81 1.75 0.23
C ALA A 135 -3.10 2.53 0.58
N ILE A 136 -3.81 2.11 1.64
CA ILE A 136 -5.16 2.66 1.89
C ILE A 136 -5.16 4.05 2.50
N ILE A 137 -4.05 4.49 3.10
CA ILE A 137 -3.91 5.84 3.65
C ILE A 137 -3.98 6.94 2.56
N TRP A 138 -3.77 6.58 1.29
CA TRP A 138 -3.84 7.49 0.14
C TRP A 138 -5.25 7.61 -0.45
N LEU A 139 -6.27 7.00 0.18
CA LEU A 139 -7.61 6.88 -0.36
C LEU A 139 -8.64 7.67 0.46
N PRO A 140 -9.42 8.56 -0.17
CA PRO A 140 -10.46 9.32 0.51
C PRO A 140 -11.72 8.51 0.89
N ASP A 141 -11.95 7.33 0.27
CA ASP A 141 -13.18 6.55 0.42
C ASP A 141 -12.88 5.04 0.47
N ILE A 142 -12.78 4.52 1.68
CA ILE A 142 -12.50 3.09 1.92
C ILE A 142 -13.68 2.18 1.54
N ALA A 143 -14.92 2.69 1.59
CA ALA A 143 -16.10 1.91 1.22
C ALA A 143 -16.13 1.67 -0.30
N ARG A 144 -15.86 2.70 -1.10
CA ARG A 144 -15.72 2.57 -2.56
C ARG A 144 -14.58 1.62 -2.93
N TRP A 145 -13.42 1.72 -2.25
CA TRP A 145 -12.29 0.83 -2.47
C TRP A 145 -12.65 -0.64 -2.19
N ALA A 146 -13.30 -0.93 -1.06
CA ALA A 146 -13.71 -2.29 -0.70
C ALA A 146 -14.70 -2.88 -1.72
N ALA A 147 -15.65 -2.06 -2.21
CA ALA A 147 -16.57 -2.47 -3.27
C ALA A 147 -15.86 -2.78 -4.59
N VAL A 148 -14.84 -2.00 -4.96
CA VAL A 148 -14.00 -2.25 -6.14
C VAL A 148 -13.23 -3.56 -5.99
N ALA A 149 -12.55 -3.77 -4.85
CA ALA A 149 -11.80 -4.99 -4.58
C ALA A 149 -12.69 -6.24 -4.66
N SER A 150 -13.89 -6.17 -4.08
CA SER A 150 -14.87 -7.27 -4.15
C SER A 150 -15.31 -7.59 -5.59
N ARG A 151 -15.58 -6.57 -6.41
CA ARG A 151 -16.02 -6.74 -7.80
C ARG A 151 -14.96 -7.32 -8.74
N LEU A 152 -13.69 -7.21 -8.40
CA LEU A 152 -12.58 -7.82 -9.16
C LEU A 152 -12.49 -9.33 -8.91
N LEU A 153 -12.94 -9.81 -7.76
CA LEU A 153 -12.81 -11.19 -7.33
C LEU A 153 -13.86 -12.10 -7.97
N VAL A 154 -13.44 -13.31 -8.29
CA VAL A 154 -14.38 -14.40 -8.58
C VAL A 154 -15.15 -14.78 -7.31
N PRO A 155 -16.34 -15.41 -7.39
CA PRO A 155 -17.00 -15.99 -6.23
C PRO A 155 -16.03 -16.91 -5.44
N GLY A 156 -15.87 -16.67 -4.14
CA GLY A 156 -14.92 -17.37 -3.28
C GLY A 156 -13.46 -16.93 -3.44
N GLY A 157 -13.18 -15.92 -4.28
CA GLY A 157 -11.86 -15.29 -4.38
C GLY A 157 -11.51 -14.51 -3.11
N ARG A 158 -10.24 -14.25 -2.88
CA ARG A 158 -9.71 -13.68 -1.62
C ARG A 158 -9.13 -12.29 -1.80
N LEU A 159 -9.48 -11.38 -0.89
CA LEU A 159 -8.70 -10.16 -0.66
C LEU A 159 -7.63 -10.46 0.40
N TYR A 160 -6.41 -10.04 0.15
CA TYR A 160 -5.34 -9.90 1.14
C TYR A 160 -4.91 -8.43 1.21
N LEU A 161 -4.83 -7.91 2.42
CA LEU A 161 -4.33 -6.55 2.71
C LEU A 161 -3.34 -6.63 3.87
N ALA A 162 -2.14 -6.10 3.69
CA ALA A 162 -1.21 -5.78 4.77
C ALA A 162 -0.85 -4.29 4.69
N ASP A 163 -1.04 -3.54 5.77
CA ASP A 163 -0.88 -2.09 5.74
C ASP A 163 -0.50 -1.49 7.10
N LEU A 164 -0.18 -0.21 7.07
CA LEU A 164 0.05 0.63 8.24
C LEU A 164 -1.15 0.57 9.19
N HIS A 165 -0.88 0.33 10.48
CA HIS A 165 -1.95 0.34 11.48
C HIS A 165 -2.48 1.77 11.69
N PRO A 166 -3.81 2.02 11.68
CA PRO A 166 -4.37 3.35 11.86
C PRO A 166 -4.06 3.99 13.22
N ALA A 167 -3.70 3.21 14.23
CA ALA A 167 -3.22 3.77 15.49
C ALA A 167 -1.83 4.42 15.36
N LEU A 168 -0.94 3.86 14.53
CA LEU A 168 0.36 4.48 14.25
C LEU A 168 0.18 5.77 13.43
N ALA A 169 -0.73 5.76 12.45
CA ALA A 169 -1.01 6.93 11.62
C ALA A 169 -1.55 8.14 12.41
N GLN A 170 -2.02 7.96 13.64
CA GLN A 170 -2.47 9.04 14.52
C GLN A 170 -1.34 9.70 15.31
N LEU A 171 -0.12 9.15 15.27
CA LEU A 171 0.97 9.52 16.16
C LEU A 171 2.03 10.36 15.46
N GLU A 172 2.60 11.25 16.21
CA GLU A 172 3.91 11.84 15.98
C GLU A 172 4.84 11.53 17.15
N GLU A 173 6.12 11.75 16.94
CA GLU A 173 7.11 11.62 18.01
C GLU A 173 7.65 13.00 18.38
N GLU A 174 7.42 13.41 19.64
CA GLU A 174 7.90 14.65 20.23
C GLU A 174 8.79 14.33 21.46
N ASP A 175 10.04 14.76 21.41
CA ASP A 175 11.01 14.53 22.50
C ASP A 175 11.11 13.07 22.95
N GLY A 176 11.07 12.13 21.98
CA GLY A 176 11.14 10.68 22.24
C GLY A 176 9.86 10.08 22.84
N LYS A 177 8.73 10.77 22.75
CA LYS A 177 7.42 10.29 23.21
C LYS A 177 6.43 10.24 22.05
N LEU A 178 5.60 9.21 22.06
CA LEU A 178 4.49 9.10 21.12
C LEU A 178 3.33 10.00 21.56
N VAL A 179 2.89 10.89 20.68
CA VAL A 179 1.82 11.85 20.92
C VAL A 179 0.72 11.65 19.87
N PHE A 180 -0.52 11.53 20.33
CA PHE A 180 -1.67 11.54 19.42
C PHE A 180 -1.87 12.94 18.86
N THR A 181 -1.55 13.13 17.59
CA THR A 181 -1.59 14.42 16.88
C THR A 181 -2.73 14.46 15.86
N TYR A 182 -3.02 13.32 15.23
CA TYR A 182 -4.01 13.26 14.16
C TYR A 182 -5.33 12.63 14.61
N PRO A 183 -6.46 12.97 13.95
CA PRO A 183 -7.76 12.40 14.27
C PRO A 183 -7.79 10.89 14.01
N ARG A 184 -8.60 10.18 14.77
CA ARG A 184 -8.79 8.74 14.58
C ARG A 184 -9.35 8.35 13.21
N ARG A 185 -10.08 9.27 12.58
CA ARG A 185 -10.75 9.07 11.29
C ARG A 185 -10.65 10.35 10.47
N SER A 186 -10.45 10.17 9.17
CA SER A 186 -10.67 11.23 8.19
C SER A 186 -11.32 10.65 6.93
N HIS A 187 -12.24 11.40 6.32
CA HIS A 187 -13.02 10.94 5.20
C HIS A 187 -13.35 12.09 4.24
N GLY A 188 -13.28 11.78 2.93
CA GLY A 188 -13.55 12.77 1.88
C GLY A 188 -12.58 13.95 1.84
N SER A 189 -12.90 14.98 1.10
CA SER A 189 -12.00 16.11 0.87
C SER A 189 -11.78 17.01 2.08
N ARG A 190 -12.80 17.17 2.91
CA ARG A 190 -12.76 18.13 4.04
C ARG A 190 -11.94 17.67 5.23
N GLU A 191 -11.79 16.35 5.38
CA GLU A 191 -11.07 15.74 6.50
C GLU A 191 -9.70 15.20 6.07
N ALA A 192 -9.27 15.44 4.83
CA ALA A 192 -7.95 15.06 4.36
C ALA A 192 -6.86 15.71 5.20
N LEU A 193 -5.93 14.92 5.69
CA LEU A 193 -4.74 15.41 6.38
C LEU A 193 -3.76 15.92 5.34
N LYS A 194 -3.34 17.17 5.50
CA LYS A 194 -2.41 17.83 4.58
C LYS A 194 -1.01 17.81 5.18
N PHE A 195 -0.09 17.21 4.46
CA PHE A 195 1.31 17.11 4.85
C PHE A 195 2.22 17.88 3.89
N HIS A 196 3.38 18.22 4.38
CA HIS A 196 4.46 18.82 3.62
C HIS A 196 5.76 18.10 3.92
N GLU A 197 6.35 17.45 2.94
CA GLU A 197 7.60 16.73 3.07
C GLU A 197 8.62 17.20 2.03
N ASP A 198 9.80 17.54 2.48
CA ASP A 198 10.90 18.00 1.64
C ASP A 198 11.68 16.85 0.99
N GLN A 199 11.63 15.66 1.57
CA GLN A 199 12.43 14.51 1.14
C GLN A 199 11.57 13.24 1.12
N SER A 200 11.98 12.25 0.32
CA SER A 200 11.38 10.93 0.36
C SER A 200 11.97 10.13 1.54
N TYR A 201 11.17 9.23 2.11
CA TYR A 201 11.59 8.29 3.16
C TYR A 201 12.61 7.25 2.66
N ALA A 202 12.70 7.03 1.35
CA ALA A 202 13.74 6.26 0.68
C ALA A 202 14.57 7.20 -0.22
N GLY A 203 15.77 6.77 -0.63
CA GLY A 203 16.55 7.50 -1.63
C GLY A 203 17.53 8.54 -1.09
N ASN A 204 18.09 8.35 0.10
CA ASN A 204 19.25 9.08 0.61
C ASN A 204 19.10 10.62 0.67
N GLY A 205 17.93 11.11 1.06
CA GLY A 205 17.67 12.53 1.26
C GLY A 205 17.45 13.32 -0.04
N ALA A 206 17.05 12.68 -1.12
CA ALA A 206 16.64 13.36 -2.35
C ALA A 206 15.48 14.32 -2.09
N VAL A 207 15.65 15.57 -2.51
CA VAL A 207 14.68 16.65 -2.32
C VAL A 207 13.54 16.51 -3.33
N LEU A 208 12.30 16.62 -2.85
CA LEU A 208 11.09 16.59 -3.67
C LEU A 208 10.69 17.99 -4.12
N GLY A 209 10.28 18.12 -5.38
CA GLY A 209 9.63 19.31 -5.94
C GLY A 209 8.14 19.36 -5.52
N ASN A 210 7.45 18.21 -5.59
CA ASN A 210 6.05 18.05 -5.16
C ASN A 210 5.99 17.67 -3.67
N LYS A 211 6.09 18.67 -2.80
CA LYS A 211 6.23 18.49 -1.36
C LYS A 211 4.92 18.19 -0.65
N GLN A 212 3.81 18.73 -1.16
CA GLN A 212 2.49 18.57 -0.56
C GLN A 212 1.88 17.23 -0.90
N HIS A 213 1.17 16.63 0.05
CA HIS A 213 0.30 15.48 -0.17
C HIS A 213 -0.87 15.45 0.83
N PHE A 214 -1.79 14.53 0.58
CA PHE A 214 -2.98 14.31 1.38
C PHE A 214 -3.10 12.85 1.78
N GLU A 215 -3.48 12.60 3.03
CA GLU A 215 -3.67 11.27 3.59
C GLU A 215 -5.02 11.18 4.30
N TRP A 216 -5.51 9.94 4.46
CA TRP A 216 -6.77 9.63 5.14
C TRP A 216 -6.59 8.47 6.11
N ILE A 217 -6.99 8.68 7.37
CA ILE A 217 -6.91 7.64 8.39
C ILE A 217 -8.23 6.88 8.43
N HIS A 218 -8.17 5.58 8.19
CA HIS A 218 -9.29 4.66 8.24
C HIS A 218 -9.16 3.75 9.45
N PRO A 219 -9.99 3.91 10.52
CA PRO A 219 -10.00 2.97 11.64
C PRO A 219 -10.27 1.54 11.17
N LEU A 220 -9.72 0.53 11.86
CA LEU A 220 -10.00 -0.87 11.54
C LEU A 220 -11.50 -1.18 11.49
N SER A 221 -12.30 -0.52 12.35
CA SER A 221 -13.76 -0.65 12.31
C SER A 221 -14.38 -0.23 10.98
N ASP A 222 -13.85 0.84 10.35
CA ASP A 222 -14.37 1.33 9.08
C ASP A 222 -13.93 0.43 7.93
N ILE A 223 -12.68 -0.06 7.98
CA ILE A 223 -12.16 -1.02 7.01
C ILE A 223 -13.01 -2.31 7.04
N VAL A 224 -13.21 -2.90 8.22
CA VAL A 224 -14.01 -4.14 8.38
C VAL A 224 -15.46 -3.93 7.95
N THR A 225 -16.06 -2.79 8.30
CA THR A 225 -17.42 -2.44 7.88
C THR A 225 -17.51 -2.31 6.36
N ALA A 226 -16.57 -1.61 5.74
CA ALA A 226 -16.50 -1.43 4.28
C ALA A 226 -16.36 -2.78 3.54
N LEU A 227 -15.53 -3.68 4.04
CA LEU A 227 -15.39 -5.03 3.49
C LEU A 227 -16.72 -5.80 3.57
N HIS A 228 -17.39 -5.76 4.72
CA HIS A 228 -18.68 -6.43 4.91
C HIS A 228 -19.75 -5.90 3.97
N GLU A 229 -19.89 -4.57 3.88
CA GLU A 229 -20.84 -3.89 2.99
C GLU A 229 -20.50 -4.11 1.51
N GLY A 230 -19.21 -4.20 1.18
CA GLY A 230 -18.71 -4.55 -0.16
C GLY A 230 -18.93 -6.01 -0.56
N GLY A 231 -19.48 -6.85 0.33
CA GLY A 231 -19.77 -8.26 0.04
C GLY A 231 -18.62 -9.22 0.36
N LEU A 232 -17.63 -8.78 1.11
CA LEU A 232 -16.51 -9.60 1.58
C LEU A 232 -16.78 -10.09 3.00
N ARG A 233 -16.41 -11.33 3.28
CA ARG A 233 -16.44 -11.92 4.62
C ARG A 233 -15.03 -11.93 5.17
N LEU A 234 -14.79 -11.27 6.30
CA LEU A 234 -13.52 -11.29 6.99
C LEU A 234 -13.20 -12.73 7.45
N ASP A 235 -12.01 -13.21 7.12
CA ASP A 235 -11.51 -14.52 7.52
C ASP A 235 -10.54 -14.41 8.69
N PHE A 236 -9.66 -13.39 8.67
CA PHE A 236 -8.77 -13.05 9.77
C PHE A 236 -8.42 -11.56 9.77
N LEU A 237 -8.00 -11.06 10.92
CA LEU A 237 -7.40 -9.75 11.13
C LEU A 237 -6.29 -9.92 12.18
N HIS A 238 -5.05 -9.62 11.80
CA HIS A 238 -3.89 -9.70 12.68
C HIS A 238 -3.29 -8.30 12.86
N GLU A 239 -2.75 -8.02 14.02
CA GLU A 239 -1.98 -6.83 14.33
C GLU A 239 -0.52 -7.19 14.50
N HIS A 240 0.40 -6.33 14.05
CA HIS A 240 1.82 -6.60 13.99
C HIS A 240 2.63 -5.46 14.61
N ASP A 241 3.78 -5.83 15.20
CA ASP A 241 4.73 -4.91 15.83
C ASP A 241 5.85 -4.48 14.89
N MET A 242 5.77 -4.85 13.60
CA MET A 242 6.78 -4.54 12.58
C MET A 242 6.15 -3.94 11.33
N LEU A 243 6.91 -3.03 10.67
CA LEU A 243 6.55 -2.31 9.46
C LEU A 243 7.72 -2.31 8.47
N PRO A 244 7.54 -2.34 7.14
CA PRO A 244 8.64 -2.40 6.16
C PRO A 244 9.50 -1.13 6.04
N TRP A 245 9.13 -0.05 6.68
CA TRP A 245 9.90 1.20 6.73
C TRP A 245 9.86 1.81 8.14
N PRO A 246 10.77 2.71 8.51
CA PRO A 246 10.71 3.41 9.78
C PRO A 246 9.57 4.45 9.74
N GLY A 247 8.42 4.11 10.32
CA GLY A 247 7.24 5.00 10.38
C GLY A 247 7.44 6.20 11.29
N LEU A 248 8.24 6.05 12.36
CA LEU A 248 8.60 7.11 13.30
C LEU A 248 10.08 7.05 13.66
N PRO A 249 10.70 8.18 14.09
CA PRO A 249 12.15 8.29 14.30
C PRO A 249 12.75 7.28 15.29
N SER A 250 12.02 6.88 16.32
CA SER A 250 12.51 5.91 17.33
C SER A 250 12.45 4.46 16.89
N MET A 251 11.84 4.16 15.76
CA MET A 251 11.80 2.78 15.26
C MET A 251 13.19 2.31 14.83
N VAL A 252 13.51 1.08 15.19
CA VAL A 252 14.81 0.45 14.93
C VAL A 252 14.67 -0.71 13.97
N PRO A 253 15.76 -1.06 13.23
CA PRO A 253 15.76 -2.23 12.37
C PRO A 253 15.36 -3.51 13.13
N ALA A 254 14.57 -4.34 12.46
CA ALA A 254 14.09 -5.63 12.91
C ALA A 254 14.45 -6.72 11.89
N PRO A 255 14.21 -8.01 12.16
CA PRO A 255 14.37 -9.05 11.16
C PRO A 255 13.59 -8.78 9.87
N ASP A 256 14.01 -9.42 8.77
CA ASP A 256 13.34 -9.38 7.48
C ASP A 256 13.29 -7.97 6.82
N GLY A 257 14.24 -7.10 7.16
CA GLY A 257 14.27 -5.72 6.67
C GLY A 257 13.09 -4.88 7.15
N MET A 258 12.46 -5.30 8.24
CA MET A 258 11.36 -4.57 8.90
C MET A 258 11.90 -3.59 9.95
N TYR A 259 11.01 -2.79 10.52
CA TYR A 259 11.28 -1.84 11.61
C TYR A 259 10.25 -2.01 12.71
N ARG A 260 10.66 -1.82 13.96
CA ARG A 260 9.78 -1.88 15.14
C ARG A 260 10.20 -0.86 16.20
N PHE A 261 9.33 -0.60 17.14
CA PHE A 261 9.74 0.14 18.33
C PHE A 261 10.68 -0.71 19.21
N PRO A 262 11.61 -0.07 19.95
CA PRO A 262 12.42 -0.74 20.95
C PRO A 262 11.56 -1.41 22.05
N ASP A 263 12.00 -2.56 22.57
CA ASP A 263 11.25 -3.37 23.56
C ASP A 263 10.82 -2.60 24.82
N GLN A 264 11.60 -1.59 25.21
CA GLN A 264 11.31 -0.74 26.38
C GLN A 264 10.26 0.34 26.12
N MET A 265 9.85 0.54 24.87
CA MET A 265 8.87 1.56 24.50
C MET A 265 7.47 0.95 24.47
N ILE A 266 6.53 1.58 25.17
CA ILE A 266 5.11 1.21 25.07
C ILE A 266 4.57 1.89 23.81
N ALA A 267 4.21 1.08 22.83
CA ALA A 267 3.71 1.53 21.54
C ALA A 267 2.46 0.74 21.12
N PRO A 268 1.60 1.30 20.27
CA PRO A 268 0.52 0.53 19.65
C PRO A 268 1.08 -0.45 18.62
N PRO A 269 0.25 -1.38 18.10
CA PRO A 269 0.61 -2.12 16.90
C PRO A 269 0.92 -1.15 15.75
N VAL A 270 1.92 -1.49 14.93
CA VAL A 270 2.41 -0.60 13.87
C VAL A 270 1.89 -0.96 12.49
N ALA A 271 1.48 -2.21 12.31
CA ALA A 271 0.87 -2.71 11.09
C ALA A 271 -0.31 -3.63 11.39
N PHE A 272 -1.11 -3.91 10.38
CA PHE A 272 -2.12 -4.94 10.42
C PHE A 272 -2.16 -5.69 9.10
N SER A 273 -2.64 -6.93 9.14
CA SER A 273 -3.00 -7.70 7.95
C SER A 273 -4.40 -8.27 8.09
N LEU A 274 -5.06 -8.46 6.97
CA LEU A 274 -6.36 -9.15 6.93
C LEU A 274 -6.52 -9.98 5.67
N GLY A 275 -7.31 -11.03 5.80
CA GLY A 275 -7.83 -11.81 4.70
C GLY A 275 -9.35 -11.75 4.71
N ALA A 276 -9.95 -11.62 3.52
CA ALA A 276 -11.39 -11.67 3.36
C ALA A 276 -11.76 -12.42 2.09
N THR A 277 -12.89 -13.14 2.12
CA THR A 277 -13.38 -13.95 0.99
C THR A 277 -14.63 -13.32 0.37
N ALA A 278 -14.65 -13.21 -0.96
CA ALA A 278 -15.82 -12.75 -1.71
C ALA A 278 -16.99 -13.75 -1.52
N ARG A 279 -18.18 -13.22 -1.18
CA ARG A 279 -19.39 -14.04 -1.04
C ARG A 279 -19.79 -14.62 -2.40
N SER A 280 -20.36 -15.82 -2.36
CA SER A 280 -20.90 -16.54 -3.53
C SER A 280 -22.11 -15.83 -4.11
#